data_a29c970216980b514ebb1854d85a5679
#
_entry.id   a29c970216980b514ebb1854d85a5679
#
_cell.length_a   1.000
_cell.length_b   1.000
_cell.length_c   1.000
_cell.angle_alpha   90.00
_cell.angle_beta   90.00
_cell.angle_gamma   90.00
#
_symmetry.space_group_name_H-M   'P 1'
#
loop_
_entity.id
_entity.type
_entity.pdbx_description
1 polymer ?
#
loop_
_entity_poly.entity_id
_entity_poly.type
_entity_poly.pdbx_seq_one_letter_code
_entity_poly.pdbx_strand_id
1 'polypeptide(L)'
;MKVYMYSFFLSLLLLSCCKSEKSPYLILDPKEHVSEFISISEFVDTVMYIPLDTSMLIKGIGRHFLIDDDCMFFDTSEGILKYSRQGTFLQKIGRVGGAPQEYTNYRAIAMDKENERIYVYSLPRKLIVYNFDGEFLDFFSVELPDDGLYPIQMYYRNGLIYFFYRNCLGGETRKSLFWVITDTKGQMKTFRRSNEIQLGADYAASYGLFGVNVKDADSFVYWDLFNDTVFHVNGMEAKIVYLWDKGKFRLLDTDNFEVPDDDRRICTAFVDAEHFLLLRWNTMRHVGAQVFLSYYDKKEKKAYKLDDSH
;
A
#
# COMPACT_ATOMS: atom_id res chain seq x y z
N MET A 1 43.92 35.35 36.74
CA MET A 1 44.11 34.88 35.33
C MET A 1 43.98 33.37 35.14
N LYS A 2 44.20 32.53 36.13
CA LYS A 2 44.07 31.04 36.03
C LYS A 2 42.64 30.50 36.07
N VAL A 3 41.69 31.19 36.67
CA VAL A 3 40.30 30.72 36.85
C VAL A 3 39.49 30.83 35.52
N TYR A 4 39.76 31.83 34.68
CA TYR A 4 39.07 31.99 33.39
C TYR A 4 39.49 30.98 32.32
N MET A 5 40.67 30.40 32.46
CA MET A 5 41.18 29.40 31.53
C MET A 5 40.53 28.03 31.71
N TYR A 6 40.13 27.67 32.92
CA TYR A 6 39.40 26.43 33.22
C TYR A 6 37.95 26.51 32.79
N SER A 7 37.31 27.69 32.86
CA SER A 7 35.93 27.88 32.43
C SER A 7 35.81 27.79 30.92
N PHE A 8 36.83 28.26 30.16
CA PHE A 8 36.83 28.15 28.68
C PHE A 8 37.07 26.71 28.19
N PHE A 9 37.91 25.93 28.90
CA PHE A 9 38.14 24.52 28.58
C PHE A 9 36.92 23.65 28.92
N LEU A 10 36.16 23.94 29.96
CA LEU A 10 34.96 23.22 30.32
C LEU A 10 33.80 23.49 29.34
N SER A 11 33.70 24.70 28.80
CA SER A 11 32.70 25.01 27.76
C SER A 11 32.99 24.37 26.42
N LEU A 12 34.26 24.12 26.06
CA LEU A 12 34.63 23.41 24.83
C LEU A 12 34.34 21.90 24.92
N LEU A 13 34.35 21.30 26.12
CA LEU A 13 34.03 19.90 26.30
C LEU A 13 32.53 19.60 26.21
N LEU A 14 31.66 20.59 26.37
CA LEU A 14 30.22 20.42 26.28
C LEU A 14 29.71 20.52 24.81
N LEU A 15 30.53 20.97 23.84
CA LEU A 15 30.19 21.07 22.43
C LEU A 15 30.51 19.81 21.63
N SER A 16 31.10 18.80 22.24
CA SER A 16 31.61 17.63 21.48
C SER A 16 30.75 16.37 21.62
N CYS A 17 29.49 16.45 22.04
CA CYS A 17 28.63 15.30 22.22
C CYS A 17 27.29 15.39 21.49
N CYS A 18 27.27 15.93 20.27
CA CYS A 18 26.22 15.58 19.31
C CYS A 18 26.77 14.54 18.34
N LYS A 19 26.97 13.31 18.83
CA LYS A 19 26.92 12.15 17.94
C LYS A 19 25.48 12.09 17.45
N SER A 20 25.28 12.45 16.18
CA SER A 20 24.06 12.08 15.47
C SER A 20 23.88 10.58 15.65
N GLU A 21 22.96 10.15 16.51
CA GLU A 21 22.58 8.74 16.56
C GLU A 21 22.08 8.38 15.16
N LYS A 22 22.81 7.50 14.52
CA LYS A 22 22.36 6.98 13.21
C LYS A 22 21.01 6.33 13.44
N SER A 23 20.02 6.76 12.68
CA SER A 23 18.71 6.11 12.69
C SER A 23 18.88 4.59 12.59
N PRO A 24 18.21 3.80 13.44
CA PRO A 24 18.22 2.35 13.32
C PRO A 24 17.49 1.85 12.07
N TYR A 25 16.80 2.75 11.37
CA TYR A 25 16.03 2.45 10.18
C TYR A 25 16.78 2.85 8.91
N LEU A 26 16.58 2.09 7.84
CA LEU A 26 17.01 2.49 6.52
C LEU A 26 16.20 3.73 6.10
N ILE A 27 16.93 4.77 5.74
CA ILE A 27 16.36 6.01 5.24
C ILE A 27 16.34 5.93 3.72
N LEU A 28 15.16 6.12 3.13
CA LEU A 28 14.92 6.09 1.70
C LEU A 28 14.76 7.53 1.19
N ASP A 29 15.78 8.05 0.50
CA ASP A 29 15.77 9.39 -0.11
C ASP A 29 15.37 9.25 -1.59
N PRO A 30 14.32 9.93 -2.05
CA PRO A 30 13.94 9.91 -3.47
C PRO A 30 14.97 10.57 -4.40
N LYS A 31 16.02 11.20 -3.86
CA LYS A 31 17.12 11.80 -4.62
C LYS A 31 18.34 10.93 -4.73
N GLU A 32 18.53 9.99 -3.80
CA GLU A 32 19.68 9.09 -3.88
C GLU A 32 19.53 8.21 -5.11
N HIS A 33 20.11 8.70 -6.19
CA HIS A 33 20.34 7.90 -7.36
C HIS A 33 21.83 7.86 -7.61
N VAL A 34 22.38 6.71 -7.71
CA VAL A 34 23.63 6.56 -8.43
C VAL A 34 23.34 6.96 -9.88
N SER A 35 24.31 7.58 -10.56
CA SER A 35 24.16 7.93 -11.98
C SER A 35 24.03 6.71 -12.91
N GLU A 36 24.21 5.52 -12.36
CA GLU A 36 24.15 4.25 -13.07
C GLU A 36 22.71 3.77 -13.22
N PHE A 37 22.40 3.30 -14.41
CA PHE A 37 21.14 2.63 -14.70
C PHE A 37 21.31 1.12 -14.49
N ILE A 38 20.23 0.48 -14.03
CA ILE A 38 20.10 -0.96 -13.99
C ILE A 38 18.97 -1.38 -14.92
N SER A 39 19.22 -2.42 -15.72
CA SER A 39 18.19 -2.98 -16.58
C SER A 39 17.25 -3.87 -15.77
N ILE A 40 15.98 -3.92 -16.16
CA ILE A 40 15.01 -4.86 -15.58
C ILE A 40 15.46 -6.32 -15.71
N SER A 41 16.20 -6.65 -16.76
CA SER A 41 16.73 -8.00 -16.99
C SER A 41 17.78 -8.45 -15.96
N GLU A 42 18.30 -7.55 -15.13
CA GLU A 42 19.26 -7.90 -14.08
C GLU A 42 18.61 -8.52 -12.83
N PHE A 43 17.29 -8.34 -12.67
CA PHE A 43 16.54 -8.89 -11.53
C PHE A 43 15.21 -9.55 -11.89
N VAL A 44 14.87 -9.64 -13.20
CA VAL A 44 13.70 -10.35 -13.73
C VAL A 44 14.15 -11.41 -14.71
N ASP A 45 13.91 -12.65 -14.37
CA ASP A 45 14.30 -13.79 -15.23
C ASP A 45 13.39 -13.93 -16.45
N THR A 46 12.09 -13.69 -16.28
CA THR A 46 11.11 -13.93 -17.35
C THR A 46 9.90 -13.03 -17.21
N VAL A 47 9.42 -12.52 -18.34
CA VAL A 47 8.14 -11.83 -18.48
C VAL A 47 7.21 -12.69 -19.31
N MET A 48 6.03 -13.02 -18.78
CA MET A 48 5.02 -13.80 -19.49
C MET A 48 3.79 -12.94 -19.76
N TYR A 49 3.28 -13.04 -20.99
CA TYR A 49 2.01 -12.43 -21.40
C TYR A 49 0.95 -13.53 -21.45
N ILE A 50 -0.10 -13.38 -20.65
CA ILE A 50 -1.25 -14.31 -20.62
C ILE A 50 -2.41 -13.65 -21.35
N PRO A 51 -2.75 -14.07 -22.57
CA PRO A 51 -3.92 -13.57 -23.28
C PRO A 51 -5.17 -14.11 -22.59
N LEU A 52 -6.11 -13.23 -22.26
CA LEU A 52 -7.41 -13.66 -21.76
C LEU A 52 -8.33 -14.01 -22.94
N ASP A 53 -9.08 -15.10 -22.81
CA ASP A 53 -10.06 -15.45 -23.82
C ASP A 53 -11.19 -14.39 -23.89
N THR A 54 -11.82 -14.28 -25.04
CA THR A 54 -12.84 -13.27 -25.33
C THR A 54 -14.27 -13.77 -25.12
N SER A 55 -14.46 -14.95 -24.55
CA SER A 55 -15.79 -15.52 -24.25
C SER A 55 -16.57 -14.66 -23.24
N MET A 56 -15.84 -13.93 -22.39
CA MET A 56 -16.39 -12.95 -21.47
C MET A 56 -15.87 -11.55 -21.82
N LEU A 57 -16.79 -10.63 -22.12
CA LEU A 57 -16.43 -9.24 -22.38
C LEU A 57 -16.04 -8.53 -21.08
N ILE A 58 -14.80 -8.07 -21.02
CA ILE A 58 -14.29 -7.29 -19.89
C ILE A 58 -14.26 -5.81 -20.30
N LYS A 59 -15.17 -5.00 -19.75
CA LYS A 59 -15.23 -3.55 -20.03
C LYS A 59 -14.16 -2.75 -19.25
N GLY A 60 -13.63 -3.32 -18.18
CA GLY A 60 -12.60 -2.72 -17.38
C GLY A 60 -12.18 -3.66 -16.25
N ILE A 61 -10.90 -3.70 -15.97
CA ILE A 61 -10.34 -4.41 -14.83
C ILE A 61 -10.28 -3.42 -13.68
N GLY A 62 -10.76 -3.84 -12.50
CA GLY A 62 -10.72 -3.07 -11.28
C GLY A 62 -9.34 -3.04 -10.65
N ARG A 63 -9.31 -2.83 -9.35
CA ARG A 63 -8.05 -2.66 -8.60
C ARG A 63 -7.54 -3.93 -7.94
N HIS A 64 -8.40 -4.95 -7.86
CA HIS A 64 -8.10 -6.16 -7.13
C HIS A 64 -7.81 -7.29 -8.11
N PHE A 65 -6.65 -7.85 -7.93
CA PHE A 65 -6.17 -8.98 -8.68
C PHE A 65 -5.63 -10.02 -7.71
N LEU A 66 -6.23 -11.20 -7.72
CA LEU A 66 -5.81 -12.31 -6.87
C LEU A 66 -5.29 -13.42 -7.75
N ILE A 67 -4.17 -14.00 -7.36
CA ILE A 67 -3.53 -15.08 -8.11
C ILE A 67 -3.36 -16.28 -7.19
N ASP A 68 -3.82 -17.42 -7.65
CA ASP A 68 -3.54 -18.73 -7.09
C ASP A 68 -2.70 -19.56 -8.07
N ASP A 69 -2.31 -20.76 -7.68
CA ASP A 69 -1.47 -21.62 -8.51
C ASP A 69 -2.19 -22.04 -9.82
N ASP A 70 -3.49 -22.28 -9.76
CA ASP A 70 -4.31 -22.76 -10.87
C ASP A 70 -5.18 -21.70 -11.52
N CYS A 71 -5.48 -20.60 -10.83
CA CYS A 71 -6.43 -19.61 -11.30
C CYS A 71 -6.09 -18.17 -10.89
N MET A 72 -6.82 -17.24 -11.52
CA MET A 72 -6.73 -15.81 -11.29
C MET A 72 -8.14 -15.25 -11.10
N PHE A 73 -8.28 -14.28 -10.21
CA PHE A 73 -9.54 -13.57 -9.98
C PHE A 73 -9.34 -12.08 -10.23
N PHE A 74 -10.24 -11.48 -10.98
CA PHE A 74 -10.25 -10.06 -11.29
C PHE A 74 -11.55 -9.44 -10.81
N ASP A 75 -11.47 -8.29 -10.16
CA ASP A 75 -12.64 -7.46 -10.03
C ASP A 75 -12.85 -6.66 -11.33
N THR A 76 -14.09 -6.59 -11.79
CA THR A 76 -14.47 -5.91 -13.01
C THR A 76 -15.79 -5.17 -12.81
N SER A 77 -16.20 -4.34 -13.78
CA SER A 77 -17.53 -3.73 -13.79
C SER A 77 -18.68 -4.77 -13.84
N GLU A 78 -18.38 -5.98 -14.32
CA GLU A 78 -19.36 -7.08 -14.47
C GLU A 78 -19.39 -8.02 -13.26
N GLY A 79 -18.59 -7.72 -12.22
CA GLY A 79 -18.42 -8.54 -11.04
C GLY A 79 -17.03 -9.17 -10.93
N ILE A 80 -16.90 -10.16 -10.11
CA ILE A 80 -15.64 -10.89 -9.90
C ILE A 80 -15.58 -12.05 -10.87
N LEU A 81 -14.55 -12.09 -11.71
CA LEU A 81 -14.33 -13.11 -12.73
C LEU A 81 -13.18 -14.02 -12.36
N LYS A 82 -13.35 -15.33 -12.56
CA LYS A 82 -12.32 -16.35 -12.41
C LYS A 82 -11.82 -16.82 -13.76
N TYR A 83 -10.51 -16.83 -13.93
CA TYR A 83 -9.81 -17.33 -15.11
C TYR A 83 -8.80 -18.40 -14.71
N SER A 84 -8.49 -19.32 -15.61
CA SER A 84 -7.33 -20.20 -15.45
C SER A 84 -6.02 -19.41 -15.57
N ARG A 85 -4.92 -20.01 -15.15
CA ARG A 85 -3.57 -19.44 -15.35
C ARG A 85 -3.18 -19.30 -16.82
N GLN A 86 -3.87 -19.98 -17.74
CA GLN A 86 -3.69 -19.88 -19.17
C GLN A 86 -4.57 -18.82 -19.84
N GLY A 87 -5.42 -18.13 -19.05
CA GLY A 87 -6.29 -17.06 -19.54
C GLY A 87 -7.66 -17.50 -20.01
N THR A 88 -8.07 -18.76 -19.80
CA THR A 88 -9.41 -19.23 -20.12
C THR A 88 -10.41 -18.76 -19.06
N PHE A 89 -11.51 -18.14 -19.48
CA PHE A 89 -12.61 -17.79 -18.60
C PHE A 89 -13.26 -19.05 -18.01
N LEU A 90 -13.38 -19.10 -16.70
CA LEU A 90 -13.99 -20.24 -16.00
C LEU A 90 -15.40 -19.90 -15.54
N GLN A 91 -15.56 -18.82 -14.76
CA GLN A 91 -16.86 -18.45 -14.19
C GLN A 91 -16.85 -17.08 -13.50
N LYS A 92 -18.04 -16.66 -13.03
CA LYS A 92 -18.21 -15.53 -12.12
C LYS A 92 -18.26 -16.00 -10.68
N ILE A 93 -17.71 -15.22 -9.77
CA ILE A 93 -17.79 -15.44 -8.33
C ILE A 93 -18.96 -14.60 -7.77
N GLY A 94 -20.01 -15.28 -7.31
CA GLY A 94 -21.20 -14.62 -6.81
C GLY A 94 -21.95 -13.81 -7.88
N ARG A 95 -22.77 -12.86 -7.43
CA ARG A 95 -23.59 -11.99 -8.28
C ARG A 95 -23.65 -10.57 -7.76
N VAL A 96 -23.72 -9.63 -8.68
CA VAL A 96 -24.08 -8.23 -8.38
C VAL A 96 -25.59 -8.14 -8.17
N GLY A 97 -26.01 -7.69 -7.00
CA GLY A 97 -27.44 -7.57 -6.64
C GLY A 97 -27.66 -7.26 -5.18
N GLY A 98 -28.93 -7.24 -4.72
CA GLY A 98 -29.33 -6.83 -3.38
C GLY A 98 -29.71 -7.97 -2.41
N ALA A 99 -29.68 -9.22 -2.84
CA ALA A 99 -30.00 -10.35 -1.95
C ALA A 99 -28.87 -10.59 -0.92
N PRO A 100 -29.16 -11.31 0.17
CA PRO A 100 -28.15 -11.59 1.21
C PRO A 100 -26.87 -12.24 0.68
N GLN A 101 -26.98 -13.07 -0.33
CA GLN A 101 -25.86 -13.77 -0.98
C GLN A 101 -25.22 -12.95 -2.12
N GLU A 102 -25.68 -11.73 -2.38
CA GLU A 102 -25.22 -10.88 -3.46
C GLU A 102 -24.45 -9.67 -2.93
N TYR A 103 -23.55 -9.12 -3.74
CA TYR A 103 -22.83 -7.88 -3.44
C TYR A 103 -23.32 -6.76 -4.37
N THR A 104 -23.56 -5.58 -3.80
CA THR A 104 -23.99 -4.40 -4.55
C THR A 104 -22.82 -3.52 -4.92
N ASN A 105 -22.25 -2.89 -3.91
CA ASN A 105 -21.16 -1.92 -4.02
C ASN A 105 -19.94 -2.48 -3.30
N TYR A 106 -19.34 -3.52 -3.88
CA TYR A 106 -18.14 -4.09 -3.27
C TYR A 106 -16.92 -3.18 -3.46
N ARG A 107 -16.03 -3.21 -2.51
CA ARG A 107 -14.88 -2.31 -2.42
C ARG A 107 -13.55 -3.03 -2.37
N ALA A 108 -13.54 -4.25 -1.91
CA ALA A 108 -12.33 -5.04 -1.79
C ALA A 108 -12.64 -6.54 -1.82
N ILE A 109 -11.68 -7.32 -2.29
CA ILE A 109 -11.71 -8.78 -2.28
C ILE A 109 -10.44 -9.33 -1.66
N ALA A 110 -10.54 -10.48 -1.00
CA ALA A 110 -9.40 -11.22 -0.48
C ALA A 110 -9.57 -12.72 -0.69
N MET A 111 -8.48 -13.46 -0.69
CA MET A 111 -8.44 -14.89 -0.96
C MET A 111 -7.80 -15.64 0.19
N ASP A 112 -8.47 -16.69 0.63
CA ASP A 112 -7.95 -17.74 1.49
C ASP A 112 -7.70 -19.00 0.63
N LYS A 113 -6.43 -19.18 0.26
CA LYS A 113 -6.03 -20.29 -0.63
C LYS A 113 -6.26 -21.65 0.01
N GLU A 114 -5.95 -21.79 1.29
CA GLU A 114 -5.98 -23.05 2.00
C GLU A 114 -7.40 -23.63 2.11
N ASN A 115 -8.38 -22.75 2.27
CA ASN A 115 -9.79 -23.13 2.40
C ASN A 115 -10.61 -22.86 1.12
N GLU A 116 -9.94 -22.47 0.02
CA GLU A 116 -10.56 -22.15 -1.28
C GLU A 116 -11.72 -21.15 -1.15
N ARG A 117 -11.47 -20.00 -0.44
CA ARG A 117 -12.50 -18.99 -0.16
C ARG A 117 -12.13 -17.64 -0.75
N ILE A 118 -13.15 -16.97 -1.26
CA ILE A 118 -13.09 -15.55 -1.67
C ILE A 118 -13.97 -14.75 -0.71
N TYR A 119 -13.36 -13.79 -0.04
CA TYR A 119 -14.04 -12.81 0.79
C TYR A 119 -14.31 -11.56 -0.04
N VAL A 120 -15.53 -11.04 0.01
CA VAL A 120 -15.98 -9.85 -0.70
C VAL A 120 -16.50 -8.84 0.30
N TYR A 121 -15.83 -7.70 0.44
CA TYR A 121 -16.35 -6.61 1.26
C TYR A 121 -17.28 -5.72 0.43
N SER A 122 -18.53 -5.63 0.84
CA SER A 122 -19.58 -4.82 0.22
C SER A 122 -20.14 -3.80 1.21
N LEU A 123 -20.39 -2.59 0.73
CA LEU A 123 -20.97 -1.54 1.55
C LEU A 123 -22.40 -1.90 2.00
N PRO A 124 -22.83 -1.43 3.19
CA PRO A 124 -22.05 -0.55 4.09
C PRO A 124 -21.02 -1.29 4.97
N ARG A 125 -21.19 -2.55 5.34
CA ARG A 125 -20.30 -3.31 6.24
C ARG A 125 -20.50 -4.80 6.12
N LYS A 126 -20.66 -5.29 4.92
CA LYS A 126 -20.98 -6.69 4.67
C LYS A 126 -19.75 -7.42 4.14
N LEU A 127 -19.37 -8.50 4.80
CA LEU A 127 -18.34 -9.45 4.34
C LEU A 127 -19.07 -10.69 3.84
N ILE A 128 -18.97 -10.98 2.56
CA ILE A 128 -19.60 -12.13 1.94
C ILE A 128 -18.51 -13.14 1.61
N VAL A 129 -18.79 -14.41 1.82
CA VAL A 129 -17.85 -15.51 1.59
C VAL A 129 -18.39 -16.42 0.51
N TYR A 130 -17.57 -16.66 -0.50
CA TYR A 130 -17.82 -17.63 -1.57
C TYR A 130 -16.71 -18.69 -1.56
N ASN A 131 -17.00 -19.87 -2.09
CA ASN A 131 -15.93 -20.81 -2.46
C ASN A 131 -15.31 -20.42 -3.82
N PHE A 132 -14.26 -21.12 -4.23
CA PHE A 132 -13.61 -20.89 -5.53
C PHE A 132 -14.50 -21.24 -6.74
N ASP A 133 -15.59 -21.97 -6.52
CA ASP A 133 -16.60 -22.27 -7.53
C ASP A 133 -17.74 -21.24 -7.58
N GLY A 134 -17.59 -20.14 -6.83
CA GLY A 134 -18.51 -19.00 -6.83
C GLY A 134 -19.81 -19.26 -6.06
N GLU A 135 -19.91 -20.38 -5.35
CA GLU A 135 -21.05 -20.69 -4.51
C GLU A 135 -20.97 -19.88 -3.21
N PHE A 136 -22.13 -19.36 -2.80
CA PHE A 136 -22.27 -18.63 -1.57
C PHE A 136 -22.12 -19.58 -0.36
N LEU A 137 -21.25 -19.20 0.59
CA LEU A 137 -21.04 -19.94 1.83
C LEU A 137 -21.70 -19.26 3.02
N ASP A 138 -21.41 -17.94 3.23
CA ASP A 138 -21.89 -17.20 4.39
C ASP A 138 -21.75 -15.68 4.19
N PHE A 139 -22.30 -14.90 5.12
CA PHE A 139 -22.01 -13.47 5.21
C PHE A 139 -22.00 -12.99 6.68
N PHE A 140 -21.21 -11.95 6.95
CA PHE A 140 -21.04 -11.37 8.26
C PHE A 140 -21.12 -9.85 8.21
N SER A 141 -21.53 -9.24 9.31
CA SER A 141 -21.36 -7.80 9.52
C SER A 141 -19.95 -7.52 10.01
N VAL A 142 -19.27 -6.55 9.40
CA VAL A 142 -17.90 -6.18 9.78
C VAL A 142 -17.93 -5.09 10.83
N GLU A 143 -17.24 -5.31 11.94
CA GLU A 143 -16.99 -4.30 12.96
C GLU A 143 -15.88 -3.37 12.50
N LEU A 144 -16.22 -2.13 12.20
CA LEU A 144 -15.29 -1.08 11.78
C LEU A 144 -15.49 0.15 12.67
N PRO A 145 -14.42 0.93 12.90
CA PRO A 145 -14.57 2.24 13.53
C PRO A 145 -15.61 3.09 12.82
N ASP A 146 -16.42 3.84 13.59
CA ASP A 146 -17.52 4.63 13.05
C ASP A 146 -17.03 6.04 12.66
N ASP A 147 -16.40 6.15 11.52
CA ASP A 147 -15.78 7.39 11.02
C ASP A 147 -16.13 7.71 9.56
N GLY A 148 -17.13 7.01 9.01
CA GLY A 148 -17.58 7.21 7.63
C GLY A 148 -16.59 6.78 6.56
N LEU A 149 -15.44 6.22 6.94
CA LEU A 149 -14.46 5.67 6.02
C LEU A 149 -14.81 4.24 5.65
N TYR A 150 -14.39 3.82 4.47
CA TYR A 150 -14.50 2.44 4.03
C TYR A 150 -13.16 1.93 3.47
N PRO A 151 -12.85 0.65 3.67
CA PRO A 151 -11.63 0.07 3.12
C PRO A 151 -11.70 -0.01 1.60
N ILE A 152 -10.54 0.08 0.96
CA ILE A 152 -10.41 -0.06 -0.49
C ILE A 152 -9.47 -1.19 -0.90
N GLN A 153 -8.75 -1.77 0.05
CA GLN A 153 -7.98 -2.99 -0.15
C GLN A 153 -8.22 -3.93 1.02
N MET A 154 -8.21 -5.21 0.74
CA MET A 154 -8.42 -6.27 1.71
C MET A 154 -7.50 -7.44 1.40
N TYR A 155 -6.94 -8.03 2.45
CA TYR A 155 -6.12 -9.24 2.35
C TYR A 155 -6.53 -10.23 3.44
N TYR A 156 -6.38 -11.50 3.14
CA TYR A 156 -6.50 -12.57 4.10
C TYR A 156 -5.13 -13.17 4.42
N ARG A 157 -4.83 -13.39 5.70
CA ARG A 157 -3.66 -14.14 6.16
C ARG A 157 -3.95 -14.79 7.51
N ASN A 158 -3.65 -16.09 7.61
CA ASN A 158 -3.66 -16.81 8.90
C ASN A 158 -4.93 -16.61 9.74
N GLY A 159 -6.11 -16.70 9.12
CA GLY A 159 -7.40 -16.53 9.81
C GLY A 159 -7.77 -15.08 10.12
N LEU A 160 -7.00 -14.11 9.67
CA LEU A 160 -7.25 -12.69 9.83
C LEU A 160 -7.54 -12.01 8.49
N ILE A 161 -8.42 -11.01 8.53
CA ILE A 161 -8.72 -10.14 7.41
C ILE A 161 -8.20 -8.74 7.72
N TYR A 162 -7.38 -8.21 6.83
CA TYR A 162 -6.76 -6.89 6.91
C TYR A 162 -7.50 -5.97 5.96
N PHE A 163 -8.09 -4.92 6.50
CA PHE A 163 -8.74 -3.87 5.75
C PHE A 163 -7.86 -2.63 5.74
N PHE A 164 -7.44 -2.18 4.57
CA PHE A 164 -6.64 -0.99 4.39
C PHE A 164 -7.48 0.16 3.84
N TYR A 165 -7.26 1.34 4.40
CA TYR A 165 -8.11 2.49 4.15
C TYR A 165 -7.42 3.51 3.26
N ARG A 166 -8.22 4.10 2.41
CA ARG A 166 -7.84 5.30 1.70
C ARG A 166 -8.11 6.50 2.62
N ASN A 167 -7.08 7.24 2.92
CA ASN A 167 -7.21 8.47 3.69
C ASN A 167 -7.73 9.58 2.81
N CYS A 168 -9.05 9.62 2.63
CA CYS A 168 -9.76 10.71 1.99
C CYS A 168 -10.17 11.69 3.09
N LEU A 169 -9.50 12.80 3.16
CA LEU A 169 -9.77 13.84 4.12
C LEU A 169 -10.61 14.91 3.43
N GLY A 170 -11.92 14.77 3.46
CA GLY A 170 -12.81 15.89 3.10
C GLY A 170 -13.01 16.79 4.32
N GLY A 171 -12.52 18.02 4.30
CA GLY A 171 -12.92 19.13 5.17
C GLY A 171 -12.88 19.00 6.69
N GLU A 172 -12.57 17.83 7.24
CA GLU A 172 -12.57 17.59 8.67
C GLU A 172 -11.17 17.24 9.18
N THR A 173 -10.80 17.83 10.32
CA THR A 173 -9.57 17.48 11.04
C THR A 173 -9.76 16.14 11.75
N ARG A 174 -9.20 15.08 11.23
CA ARG A 174 -9.20 13.76 11.90
C ARG A 174 -7.92 12.98 11.66
N LYS A 175 -7.66 12.05 12.56
CA LYS A 175 -6.55 11.11 12.40
C LYS A 175 -6.91 10.07 11.35
N SER A 176 -6.07 9.93 10.33
CA SER A 176 -6.22 8.93 9.29
C SER A 176 -6.27 7.52 9.86
N LEU A 177 -7.18 6.71 9.37
CA LEU A 177 -7.25 5.28 9.67
C LEU A 177 -6.38 4.53 8.66
N PHE A 178 -5.34 3.84 9.13
CA PHE A 178 -4.43 3.10 8.28
C PHE A 178 -4.99 1.73 7.93
N TRP A 179 -5.31 0.93 8.96
CA TRP A 179 -5.89 -0.39 8.78
C TRP A 179 -6.77 -0.80 9.95
N VAL A 180 -7.63 -1.76 9.68
CA VAL A 180 -8.39 -2.52 10.66
C VAL A 180 -8.13 -4.00 10.40
N ILE A 181 -7.95 -4.77 11.46
CA ILE A 181 -7.78 -6.23 11.39
C ILE A 181 -8.96 -6.88 12.10
N THR A 182 -9.61 -7.81 11.40
CA THR A 182 -10.72 -8.62 11.94
C THR A 182 -10.40 -10.10 11.85
N ASP A 183 -11.19 -10.92 12.50
CA ASP A 183 -11.27 -12.34 12.14
C ASP A 183 -12.12 -12.54 10.87
N THR A 184 -12.25 -13.79 10.43
CA THR A 184 -13.03 -14.18 9.24
C THR A 184 -14.54 -14.00 9.38
N LYS A 185 -15.02 -13.72 10.60
CA LYS A 185 -16.43 -13.40 10.89
C LYS A 185 -16.67 -11.89 11.03
N GLY A 186 -15.66 -11.08 10.74
CA GLY A 186 -15.76 -9.61 10.76
C GLY A 186 -15.65 -8.99 12.15
N GLN A 187 -15.29 -9.75 13.19
CA GLN A 187 -15.08 -9.21 14.54
C GLN A 187 -13.74 -8.50 14.61
N MET A 188 -13.75 -7.23 14.98
CA MET A 188 -12.55 -6.41 15.05
C MET A 188 -11.60 -6.92 16.15
N LYS A 189 -10.32 -7.08 15.80
CA LYS A 189 -9.24 -7.47 16.72
C LYS A 189 -8.39 -6.27 17.09
N THR A 190 -8.03 -5.44 16.11
CA THR A 190 -7.24 -4.22 16.31
C THR A 190 -7.39 -3.27 15.14
N PHE A 191 -6.95 -2.03 15.34
CA PHE A 191 -6.84 -1.04 14.26
C PHE A 191 -5.70 -0.07 14.54
N ARG A 192 -5.26 0.64 13.52
CA ARG A 192 -4.25 1.69 13.63
C ARG A 192 -4.66 2.97 12.95
N ARG A 193 -4.45 4.09 13.67
CA ARG A 193 -4.59 5.45 13.14
C ARG A 193 -3.24 6.16 13.10
N SER A 194 -3.15 7.19 12.28
CA SER A 194 -2.05 8.15 12.36
C SER A 194 -2.01 8.80 13.74
N ASN A 195 -0.82 9.09 14.22
CA ASN A 195 -0.66 9.92 15.42
C ASN A 195 -0.87 11.42 15.11
N GLU A 196 -0.68 11.80 13.85
CA GLU A 196 -0.83 13.18 13.37
C GLU A 196 -2.26 13.46 12.95
N ILE A 197 -2.76 14.65 13.26
CA ILE A 197 -4.01 15.16 12.72
C ILE A 197 -3.67 15.68 11.32
N GLN A 198 -4.31 15.11 10.31
CA GLN A 198 -4.20 15.64 8.96
C GLN A 198 -5.26 16.73 8.80
N LEU A 199 -4.80 17.92 8.51
CA LEU A 199 -5.69 19.04 8.15
C LEU A 199 -6.19 18.73 6.74
N GLY A 200 -7.53 18.61 6.60
CA GLY A 200 -8.13 18.15 5.37
C GLY A 200 -7.89 19.12 4.23
N ALA A 201 -7.07 18.72 3.30
CA ALA A 201 -7.15 19.25 1.96
C ALA A 201 -8.24 18.48 1.22
N ASP A 202 -9.24 19.15 0.68
CA ASP A 202 -10.32 18.56 -0.13
C ASP A 202 -9.78 17.72 -1.31
N TYR A 203 -8.53 17.91 -1.64
CA TYR A 203 -7.80 17.30 -2.76
C TYR A 203 -7.19 15.94 -2.47
N ALA A 204 -6.88 15.60 -1.23
CA ALA A 204 -6.36 14.27 -0.88
C ALA A 204 -7.35 13.15 -1.24
N ALA A 205 -8.63 13.48 -1.35
CA ALA A 205 -9.66 12.57 -1.80
C ALA A 205 -9.43 12.01 -3.21
N SER A 206 -8.82 12.77 -4.10
CA SER A 206 -8.59 12.36 -5.50
C SER A 206 -7.35 11.49 -5.66
N TYR A 207 -6.37 11.63 -4.78
CA TYR A 207 -5.07 10.98 -4.93
C TYR A 207 -4.81 9.82 -3.99
N GLY A 208 -5.67 9.57 -3.01
CA GLY A 208 -5.66 8.47 -2.04
C GLY A 208 -4.51 7.48 -2.17
N LEU A 209 -3.30 7.98 -1.98
CA LEU A 209 -2.09 7.23 -2.21
C LEU A 209 -1.63 6.66 -0.87
N PHE A 210 -2.04 5.48 -0.59
CA PHE A 210 -1.30 4.59 0.27
C PHE A 210 -0.91 3.37 -0.56
N GLY A 211 0.11 2.69 -0.12
CA GLY A 211 0.51 1.44 -0.72
C GLY A 211 0.48 0.33 0.31
N VAL A 212 0.04 -0.81 -0.14
CA VAL A 212 0.17 -2.07 0.59
C VAL A 212 0.69 -3.09 -0.38
N ASN A 213 1.83 -3.68 -0.03
CA ASN A 213 2.36 -4.81 -0.78
C ASN A 213 2.54 -6.01 0.15
N VAL A 214 2.26 -7.18 -0.39
CA VAL A 214 2.61 -8.44 0.24
C VAL A 214 4.13 -8.54 0.25
N LYS A 215 4.72 -8.71 1.43
CA LYS A 215 6.16 -8.89 1.59
C LYS A 215 6.54 -10.36 1.50
N ASP A 216 5.81 -11.17 2.23
CA ASP A 216 5.96 -12.62 2.32
C ASP A 216 4.59 -13.27 2.57
N ALA A 217 4.56 -14.57 2.83
CA ALA A 217 3.33 -15.30 3.06
C ALA A 217 2.47 -14.74 4.20
N ASP A 218 3.11 -14.11 5.20
CA ASP A 218 2.45 -13.76 6.47
C ASP A 218 2.37 -12.25 6.73
N SER A 219 2.99 -11.42 5.90
CA SER A 219 3.18 -10.01 6.21
C SER A 219 2.97 -9.06 5.04
N PHE A 220 2.76 -7.80 5.39
CA PHE A 220 2.56 -6.69 4.46
C PHE A 220 3.52 -5.57 4.77
N VAL A 221 3.86 -4.80 3.74
CA VAL A 221 4.48 -3.48 3.88
C VAL A 221 3.43 -2.42 3.59
N TYR A 222 3.22 -1.51 4.53
CA TYR A 222 2.26 -0.42 4.43
C TYR A 222 2.95 0.93 4.51
N TRP A 223 2.59 1.86 3.64
CA TRP A 223 2.99 3.27 3.71
C TRP A 223 1.83 4.19 3.34
N ASP A 224 1.88 5.41 3.84
CA ASP A 224 0.89 6.44 3.59
C ASP A 224 1.54 7.68 2.98
N LEU A 225 0.76 8.44 2.22
CA LEU A 225 1.24 9.61 1.50
C LEU A 225 1.85 10.69 2.42
N PHE A 226 1.18 10.98 3.52
CA PHE A 226 1.56 12.04 4.45
C PHE A 226 2.44 11.55 5.59
N ASN A 227 2.69 10.26 5.70
CA ASN A 227 3.52 9.67 6.72
C ASN A 227 4.89 9.30 6.17
N ASP A 228 5.94 9.69 6.87
CA ASP A 228 7.31 9.34 6.49
C ASP A 228 7.72 7.93 6.98
N THR A 229 6.77 7.17 7.49
CA THR A 229 7.02 5.85 8.08
C THR A 229 6.48 4.74 7.19
N VAL A 230 7.30 3.73 6.94
CA VAL A 230 6.90 2.47 6.32
C VAL A 230 6.80 1.40 7.39
N PHE A 231 5.64 0.76 7.47
CA PHE A 231 5.35 -0.27 8.45
C PHE A 231 5.44 -1.66 7.83
N HIS A 232 6.00 -2.60 8.59
CA HIS A 232 5.84 -4.02 8.39
C HIS A 232 4.74 -4.51 9.32
N VAL A 233 3.67 -5.05 8.75
CA VAL A 233 2.47 -5.52 9.46
C VAL A 233 2.44 -7.04 9.37
N ASN A 234 2.52 -7.70 10.52
CA ASN A 234 2.47 -9.16 10.64
C ASN A 234 1.53 -9.53 11.80
N GLY A 235 0.49 -10.30 11.51
CA GLY A 235 -0.56 -10.55 12.48
C GLY A 235 -1.15 -9.23 12.98
N MET A 236 -1.22 -9.06 14.29
CA MET A 236 -1.70 -7.84 14.96
C MET A 236 -0.58 -6.83 15.26
N GLU A 237 0.66 -7.19 14.97
CA GLU A 237 1.83 -6.34 15.23
C GLU A 237 2.18 -5.49 14.01
N ALA A 238 2.72 -4.32 14.28
CA ALA A 238 3.28 -3.44 13.25
C ALA A 238 4.58 -2.82 13.73
N LYS A 239 5.64 -2.98 12.93
CA LYS A 239 6.97 -2.43 13.20
C LYS A 239 7.36 -1.45 12.12
N ILE A 240 8.07 -0.39 12.50
CA ILE A 240 8.69 0.52 11.53
C ILE A 240 9.88 -0.21 10.92
N VAL A 241 9.97 -0.19 9.59
CA VAL A 241 11.07 -0.83 8.85
C VAL A 241 11.89 0.14 8.02
N TYR A 242 11.23 1.16 7.47
CA TYR A 242 11.89 2.20 6.69
C TYR A 242 11.34 3.57 7.08
N LEU A 243 12.15 4.60 6.84
CA LEU A 243 11.74 5.99 6.91
C LEU A 243 11.99 6.64 5.54
N TRP A 244 11.03 7.48 5.12
CA TRP A 244 11.23 8.34 3.97
C TRP A 244 11.99 9.59 4.41
N ASP A 245 13.18 9.82 3.87
CA ASP A 245 13.82 11.15 3.98
C ASP A 245 13.42 11.99 2.76
N LYS A 246 12.20 12.43 2.74
CA LYS A 246 11.71 13.28 1.65
C LYS A 246 12.26 14.70 1.74
N GLY A 247 12.79 15.11 2.90
CA GLY A 247 13.33 16.45 3.09
C GLY A 247 12.39 17.53 2.54
N LYS A 248 12.91 18.38 1.65
CA LYS A 248 12.11 19.40 0.96
C LYS A 248 11.06 18.85 -0.02
N PHE A 249 11.13 17.56 -0.39
CA PHE A 249 10.16 16.91 -1.28
C PHE A 249 8.96 16.32 -0.53
N ARG A 250 8.96 16.42 0.79
CA ARG A 250 7.83 15.99 1.62
C ARG A 250 6.58 16.76 1.20
N LEU A 251 5.49 16.02 1.04
CA LEU A 251 4.18 16.59 0.89
C LEU A 251 3.72 17.14 2.22
N LEU A 252 3.31 18.39 2.23
CA LEU A 252 2.76 19.06 3.40
C LEU A 252 1.22 19.02 3.33
N ASP A 253 0.57 19.01 4.47
CA ASP A 253 -0.88 19.13 4.59
C ASP A 253 -1.45 20.46 4.05
N THR A 254 -0.58 21.48 3.97
CA THR A 254 -0.89 22.79 3.39
C THR A 254 -0.63 22.87 1.88
N ASP A 255 -0.05 21.82 1.26
CA ASP A 255 0.26 21.85 -0.17
C ASP A 255 -1.02 21.87 -1.00
N ASN A 256 -1.09 22.80 -1.93
CA ASN A 256 -2.17 22.89 -2.89
C ASN A 256 -1.86 22.00 -4.09
N PHE A 257 -2.56 20.89 -4.23
CA PHE A 257 -2.39 19.94 -5.32
C PHE A 257 -2.78 20.49 -6.70
N GLU A 258 -3.48 21.61 -6.76
CA GLU A 258 -3.79 22.29 -8.02
C GLU A 258 -2.59 23.04 -8.59
N VAL A 259 -1.63 23.40 -7.74
CA VAL A 259 -0.39 24.06 -8.17
C VAL A 259 0.64 22.98 -8.47
N PRO A 260 1.13 22.88 -9.71
CA PRO A 260 2.20 21.98 -10.05
C PRO A 260 3.44 22.25 -9.19
N ASP A 261 3.88 21.26 -8.45
CA ASP A 261 5.11 21.34 -7.67
C ASP A 261 6.06 20.21 -8.09
N ASP A 262 7.11 20.57 -8.83
CA ASP A 262 8.13 19.63 -9.30
C ASP A 262 9.03 19.14 -8.17
N ASP A 263 9.04 19.85 -7.06
CA ASP A 263 9.87 19.49 -5.92
C ASP A 263 9.21 18.44 -5.02
N ARG A 264 7.89 18.26 -5.11
CA ARG A 264 7.21 17.22 -4.30
C ARG A 264 7.32 15.85 -4.93
N ARG A 265 7.60 14.86 -4.10
CA ARG A 265 7.73 13.45 -4.51
C ARG A 265 6.75 12.58 -3.74
N ILE A 266 6.04 11.78 -4.49
CA ILE A 266 5.03 10.84 -3.98
C ILE A 266 5.47 9.43 -4.35
N CYS A 267 5.65 8.56 -3.34
CA CYS A 267 5.86 7.15 -3.60
C CYS A 267 4.53 6.50 -3.98
N THR A 268 4.39 6.07 -5.22
CA THR A 268 3.16 5.50 -5.78
C THR A 268 3.19 3.97 -5.88
N ALA A 269 4.38 3.38 -5.84
CA ALA A 269 4.55 1.94 -5.72
C ALA A 269 5.84 1.64 -4.95
N PHE A 270 5.79 0.59 -4.16
CA PHE A 270 6.90 0.11 -3.35
C PHE A 270 6.85 -1.41 -3.27
N VAL A 271 7.92 -2.06 -3.64
CA VAL A 271 8.08 -3.52 -3.50
C VAL A 271 9.26 -3.77 -2.57
N ASP A 272 9.02 -4.51 -1.51
CA ASP A 272 10.05 -4.95 -0.57
C ASP A 272 10.35 -6.44 -0.80
N ALA A 273 11.26 -6.71 -1.73
CA ALA A 273 11.77 -8.05 -1.97
C ALA A 273 12.90 -8.41 -0.99
N GLU A 274 13.32 -9.67 -0.96
CA GLU A 274 14.38 -10.14 -0.05
C GLU A 274 15.68 -9.37 -0.23
N HIS A 275 16.11 -9.19 -1.49
CA HIS A 275 17.42 -8.62 -1.82
C HIS A 275 17.37 -7.17 -2.28
N PHE A 276 16.22 -6.64 -2.62
CA PHE A 276 16.09 -5.29 -3.16
C PHE A 276 14.79 -4.60 -2.77
N LEU A 277 14.74 -3.29 -3.00
CA LEU A 277 13.52 -2.50 -2.99
C LEU A 277 13.30 -1.93 -4.39
N LEU A 278 12.06 -1.97 -4.88
CA LEU A 278 11.64 -1.19 -6.04
C LEU A 278 10.74 -0.05 -5.59
N LEU A 279 11.02 1.14 -6.07
CA LEU A 279 10.27 2.33 -5.72
C LEU A 279 9.85 3.07 -6.98
N ARG A 280 8.60 3.49 -7.02
CA ARG A 280 8.10 4.40 -8.04
C ARG A 280 7.71 5.72 -7.39
N TRP A 281 8.36 6.77 -7.83
CA TRP A 281 8.12 8.13 -7.40
C TRP A 281 7.47 8.93 -8.52
N ASN A 282 6.50 9.75 -8.19
CA ASN A 282 5.90 10.70 -9.12
C ASN A 282 6.09 12.12 -8.59
N THR A 283 6.27 13.09 -9.50
CA THR A 283 6.08 14.51 -9.15
C THR A 283 4.60 14.81 -9.01
N MET A 284 4.28 15.82 -8.21
CA MET A 284 2.91 16.33 -8.09
C MET A 284 2.58 17.26 -9.27
N ARG A 285 2.15 16.68 -10.38
CA ARG A 285 1.61 17.43 -11.52
C ARG A 285 0.34 16.76 -12.01
N HIS A 286 -0.66 17.57 -12.36
CA HIS A 286 -1.87 17.06 -13.02
C HIS A 286 -1.61 16.59 -14.44
N VAL A 287 -0.70 17.28 -15.14
CA VAL A 287 -0.33 16.99 -16.52
C VAL A 287 1.18 16.94 -16.62
N GLY A 288 1.71 15.89 -17.21
CA GLY A 288 3.15 15.72 -17.38
C GLY A 288 3.90 15.38 -16.10
N ALA A 289 3.26 14.66 -15.16
CA ALA A 289 3.95 14.14 -13.99
C ALA A 289 5.15 13.30 -14.41
N GLN A 290 6.32 13.64 -13.88
CA GLN A 290 7.51 12.82 -14.10
C GLN A 290 7.47 11.61 -13.20
N VAL A 291 7.81 10.46 -13.75
CA VAL A 291 7.92 9.18 -13.06
C VAL A 291 9.39 8.84 -12.90
N PHE A 292 9.74 8.43 -11.71
CA PHE A 292 11.10 7.95 -11.39
C PHE A 292 10.98 6.54 -10.85
N LEU A 293 11.70 5.63 -11.44
CA LEU A 293 11.85 4.27 -10.95
C LEU A 293 13.23 4.13 -10.30
N SER A 294 13.25 3.62 -9.09
CA SER A 294 14.48 3.40 -8.34
C SER A 294 14.55 1.95 -7.89
N TYR A 295 15.72 1.36 -8.06
CA TYR A 295 16.10 0.07 -7.50
C TYR A 295 17.10 0.31 -6.38
N TYR A 296 16.88 -0.27 -5.21
CA TYR A 296 17.81 -0.22 -4.10
C TYR A 296 18.30 -1.62 -3.78
N ASP A 297 19.59 -1.86 -3.94
CA ASP A 297 20.26 -3.11 -3.55
C ASP A 297 20.50 -3.11 -2.04
N LYS A 298 19.88 -4.05 -1.34
CA LYS A 298 20.00 -4.16 0.13
C LYS A 298 21.37 -4.66 0.58
N LYS A 299 22.06 -5.43 -0.24
CA LYS A 299 23.40 -5.95 0.06
C LYS A 299 24.45 -4.87 -0.13
N GLU A 300 24.41 -4.18 -1.26
CA GLU A 300 25.37 -3.12 -1.58
C GLU A 300 25.02 -1.79 -0.90
N LYS A 301 23.76 -1.64 -0.45
CA LYS A 301 23.21 -0.39 0.12
C LYS A 301 23.32 0.78 -0.84
N LYS A 302 22.99 0.54 -2.09
CA LYS A 302 23.03 1.54 -3.18
C LYS A 302 21.70 1.63 -3.90
N ALA A 303 21.37 2.84 -4.35
CA ALA A 303 20.22 3.11 -5.17
C ALA A 303 20.62 3.33 -6.63
N TYR A 304 19.87 2.76 -7.55
CA TYR A 304 20.07 2.85 -9.00
C TYR A 304 18.81 3.40 -9.66
N LYS A 305 18.95 4.03 -10.80
CA LYS A 305 17.83 4.35 -11.69
C LYS A 305 17.47 3.10 -12.50
N LEU A 306 16.17 2.85 -12.64
CA LEU A 306 15.73 1.86 -13.60
C LEU A 306 15.65 2.49 -14.99
N ASP A 307 16.22 1.78 -15.96
CA ASP A 307 16.02 2.10 -17.36
C ASP A 307 14.64 1.57 -17.80
N ASP A 308 13.73 2.48 -18.16
CA ASP A 308 12.40 2.18 -18.64
C ASP A 308 12.29 2.23 -20.19
N SER A 309 13.43 2.25 -20.88
CA SER A 309 13.53 2.40 -22.34
C SER A 309 13.28 1.11 -23.13
N HIS A 310 12.51 0.14 -22.59
CA HIS A 310 12.16 -1.11 -23.30
C HIS A 310 10.65 -1.35 -23.36
#